data_ee9e71fb40fff385394cce584c4c9eb6
#
_entry.id   ee9e71fb40fff385394cce584c4c9eb6
#
_cell.length_a   1.000
_cell.length_b   1.000
_cell.length_c   1.000
_cell.angle_alpha   90.00
_cell.angle_beta   90.00
_cell.angle_gamma   90.00
#
_symmetry.space_group_name_H-M   'P 1'
#
loop_
_entity.id
_entity.type
_entity.pdbx_description
1 polymer ?
#
loop_
_entity_poly.entity_id
_entity_poly.type
_entity_poly.pdbx_seq_one_letter_code
_entity_poly.pdbx_strand_id
1 'polypeptide(L)'
;MQLRRTLPLLAACATVAMTGCGGDEQRVDPAVHAATFRFADTVAPRDREWILGAVDQARPEARQLIDDVDGMVTINTFSDPNGKAVGVMQPVAEGEYRVSFNVAYLNGERKLDRDSTVVHELGHVVDHALVPVELRDELAPALPTTGACYSGDTGDCTAPAERFADTFAKWALRGAVSAVGAGYSVATPASLEDWGAPLSALAIDVAVASR
;
A
#
# COMPACT_ATOMS: atom_id res chain seq x y z
N MET A 1 1.37 -47.04 68.62
CA MET A 1 0.39 -45.99 68.53
C MET A 1 1.09 -44.62 68.46
N GLN A 2 1.43 -44.11 67.33
CA GLN A 2 2.19 -42.86 67.18
C GLN A 2 1.28 -41.81 66.45
N LEU A 3 0.97 -40.76 67.21
CA LEU A 3 0.25 -39.60 66.69
C LEU A 3 1.21 -38.75 65.80
N ARG A 4 0.88 -38.59 64.51
CA ARG A 4 1.54 -37.62 63.66
C ARG A 4 0.78 -36.31 63.75
N ARG A 5 1.45 -35.25 64.22
CA ARG A 5 0.98 -33.85 64.18
C ARG A 5 1.27 -33.26 62.80
N THR A 6 0.25 -32.81 62.09
CA THR A 6 0.35 -32.04 60.89
C THR A 6 0.37 -30.56 61.24
N LEU A 7 1.43 -29.85 60.82
CA LEU A 7 1.48 -28.37 60.82
C LEU A 7 0.85 -27.84 59.52
N PRO A 8 0.07 -26.76 59.57
CA PRO A 8 -0.36 -26.09 58.37
C PRO A 8 0.72 -25.09 57.89
N LEU A 9 1.08 -25.20 56.61
CA LEU A 9 1.95 -24.27 55.91
C LEU A 9 1.12 -23.06 55.49
N LEU A 10 1.41 -21.88 56.04
CA LEU A 10 0.88 -20.61 55.63
C LEU A 10 1.62 -20.16 54.35
N ALA A 11 0.94 -20.16 53.22
CA ALA A 11 1.42 -19.57 51.96
C ALA A 11 1.13 -18.06 51.95
N ALA A 12 2.17 -17.25 52.06
CA ALA A 12 2.07 -15.81 51.85
C ALA A 12 2.07 -15.51 50.34
N CYS A 13 0.94 -15.08 49.81
CA CYS A 13 0.85 -14.50 48.46
C CYS A 13 1.43 -13.08 48.47
N ALA A 14 2.60 -12.90 47.89
CA ALA A 14 3.15 -11.59 47.56
C ALA A 14 2.55 -11.13 46.24
N THR A 15 1.64 -10.15 46.30
CA THR A 15 1.14 -9.43 45.11
C THR A 15 2.20 -8.44 44.63
N VAL A 16 2.87 -8.76 43.53
CA VAL A 16 3.72 -7.82 42.81
C VAL A 16 2.81 -6.92 41.95
N ALA A 17 2.64 -5.66 42.36
CA ALA A 17 2.03 -4.64 41.54
C ALA A 17 3.01 -4.29 40.41
N MET A 18 2.75 -4.78 39.19
CA MET A 18 3.41 -4.29 37.99
C MET A 18 2.77 -2.95 37.62
N THR A 19 3.45 -1.86 37.90
CA THR A 19 3.23 -0.55 37.28
C THR A 19 3.65 -0.65 35.83
N GLY A 20 2.69 -0.93 34.95
CA GLY A 20 2.89 -0.82 33.50
C GLY A 20 3.12 0.64 33.15
N CYS A 21 4.30 0.97 32.64
CA CYS A 21 4.51 2.20 31.89
C CYS A 21 3.67 2.06 30.61
N GLY A 22 2.49 2.66 30.62
CA GLY A 22 1.71 2.91 29.40
C GLY A 22 2.46 3.94 28.58
N GLY A 23 3.20 3.49 27.56
CA GLY A 23 3.54 4.36 26.46
C GLY A 23 2.21 4.70 25.78
N ASP A 24 1.87 5.97 25.70
CA ASP A 24 0.83 6.47 24.82
C ASP A 24 1.27 6.14 23.37
N GLU A 25 0.89 4.99 22.87
CA GLU A 25 0.78 4.79 21.43
C GLU A 25 -0.27 5.79 20.96
N GLN A 26 0.20 6.91 20.44
CA GLN A 26 -0.64 7.84 19.72
C GLN A 26 -1.32 7.05 18.58
N ARG A 27 -2.54 6.59 18.84
CA ARG A 27 -3.45 6.14 17.79
C ARG A 27 -3.67 7.33 16.88
N VAL A 28 -2.98 7.34 15.76
CA VAL A 28 -3.28 8.26 14.66
C VAL A 28 -4.70 7.95 14.22
N ASP A 29 -5.58 8.94 14.31
CA ASP A 29 -6.99 8.78 13.94
C ASP A 29 -7.06 8.52 12.42
N PRO A 30 -7.54 7.38 11.95
CA PRO A 30 -7.62 7.07 10.53
C PRO A 30 -8.53 8.03 9.74
N ALA A 31 -9.37 8.82 10.42
CA ALA A 31 -10.22 9.81 9.78
C ALA A 31 -9.46 11.03 9.25
N VAL A 32 -8.22 11.26 9.64
CA VAL A 32 -7.43 12.44 9.23
C VAL A 32 -6.90 12.30 7.80
N HIS A 33 -6.64 11.07 7.34
CA HIS A 33 -6.04 10.80 6.01
C HIS A 33 -7.06 10.69 4.86
N ALA A 34 -8.35 10.56 5.16
CA ALA A 34 -9.40 10.38 4.16
C ALA A 34 -9.73 11.63 3.32
N ALA A 35 -9.09 12.77 3.55
CA ALA A 35 -9.64 14.07 3.14
C ALA A 35 -8.95 14.72 1.94
N THR A 36 -7.81 14.24 1.47
CA THR A 36 -6.96 15.03 0.58
C THR A 36 -7.00 14.61 -0.88
N PHE A 37 -7.33 13.36 -1.21
CA PHE A 37 -7.56 12.99 -2.60
C PHE A 37 -8.73 13.76 -3.21
N ARG A 38 -8.52 14.36 -4.36
CA ARG A 38 -9.59 14.98 -5.15
C ARG A 38 -10.34 13.88 -5.92
N PHE A 39 -11.58 13.62 -5.56
CA PHE A 39 -12.43 12.68 -6.28
C PHE A 39 -13.28 13.43 -7.31
N ALA A 40 -13.24 12.98 -8.56
CA ALA A 40 -14.15 13.48 -9.60
C ALA A 40 -15.60 13.05 -9.30
N ASP A 41 -16.57 13.77 -9.88
CA ASP A 41 -18.00 13.49 -9.70
C ASP A 41 -18.42 12.10 -10.22
N THR A 42 -17.61 11.50 -11.07
CA THR A 42 -17.80 10.14 -11.61
C THR A 42 -17.61 9.06 -10.53
N VAL A 43 -16.93 9.37 -9.41
CA VAL A 43 -16.61 8.40 -8.38
C VAL A 43 -17.76 8.25 -7.41
N ALA A 44 -18.46 7.11 -7.46
CA ALA A 44 -19.54 6.80 -6.55
C ALA A 44 -19.04 6.69 -5.08
N PRO A 45 -19.89 7.01 -4.08
CA PRO A 45 -19.47 6.93 -2.65
C PRO A 45 -18.87 5.58 -2.27
N ARG A 46 -19.49 4.46 -2.69
CA ARG A 46 -18.97 3.10 -2.46
C ARG A 46 -17.59 2.86 -3.08
N ASP A 47 -17.29 3.56 -4.19
CA ASP A 47 -16.01 3.39 -4.86
C ASP A 47 -14.92 4.17 -4.13
N ARG A 48 -15.26 5.32 -3.56
CA ARG A 48 -14.36 6.06 -2.64
C ARG A 48 -13.99 5.21 -1.42
N GLU A 49 -14.95 4.51 -0.84
CA GLU A 49 -14.73 3.67 0.35
C GLU A 49 -13.68 2.59 0.09
N TRP A 50 -13.77 1.82 -1.00
CA TRP A 50 -12.79 0.77 -1.25
C TRP A 50 -11.44 1.33 -1.74
N ILE A 51 -11.41 2.48 -2.42
CA ILE A 51 -10.15 3.14 -2.80
C ILE A 51 -9.39 3.59 -1.55
N LEU A 52 -10.05 4.28 -0.64
CA LEU A 52 -9.45 4.71 0.62
C LEU A 52 -9.07 3.50 1.49
N GLY A 53 -9.94 2.48 1.54
CA GLY A 53 -9.66 1.24 2.26
C GLY A 53 -8.41 0.52 1.76
N ALA A 54 -8.13 0.56 0.45
CA ALA A 54 -6.91 0.01 -0.13
C ALA A 54 -5.65 0.75 0.35
N VAL A 55 -5.71 2.09 0.42
CA VAL A 55 -4.62 2.90 0.98
C VAL A 55 -4.41 2.57 2.46
N ASP A 56 -5.48 2.38 3.22
CA ASP A 56 -5.41 2.03 4.64
C ASP A 56 -4.78 0.66 4.91
N GLN A 57 -4.85 -0.27 3.95
CA GLN A 57 -4.18 -1.57 4.05
C GLN A 57 -2.67 -1.50 3.84
N ALA A 58 -2.18 -0.42 3.23
CA ALA A 58 -0.76 -0.25 2.99
C ALA A 58 0.03 -0.14 4.30
N ARG A 59 1.28 -0.60 4.28
CA ARG A 59 2.22 -0.42 5.39
C ARG A 59 2.44 1.07 5.67
N PRO A 60 2.80 1.45 6.90
CA PRO A 60 2.89 2.87 7.28
C PRO A 60 3.79 3.70 6.37
N GLU A 61 4.93 3.16 5.94
CA GLU A 61 5.89 3.87 5.10
C GLU A 61 5.34 4.12 3.69
N ALA A 62 4.67 3.13 3.10
CA ALA A 62 4.03 3.29 1.80
C ALA A 62 2.85 4.26 1.88
N ARG A 63 2.07 4.20 2.96
CA ARG A 63 0.98 5.14 3.21
C ARG A 63 1.50 6.57 3.31
N GLN A 64 2.60 6.79 4.03
CA GLN A 64 3.22 8.12 4.13
C GLN A 64 3.60 8.69 2.75
N LEU A 65 4.18 7.86 1.88
CA LEU A 65 4.52 8.28 0.51
C LEU A 65 3.27 8.59 -0.33
N ILE A 66 2.19 7.81 -0.15
CA ILE A 66 0.91 8.04 -0.82
C ILE A 66 0.25 9.32 -0.30
N ASP A 67 0.27 9.55 1.01
CA ASP A 67 -0.29 10.75 1.64
C ASP A 67 0.46 12.03 1.18
N ASP A 68 1.76 11.93 0.91
CA ASP A 68 2.56 13.07 0.45
C ASP A 68 2.24 13.49 -1.01
N VAL A 69 1.66 12.58 -1.80
CA VAL A 69 1.23 12.87 -3.17
C VAL A 69 -0.29 13.05 -3.32
N ASP A 70 -1.09 12.85 -2.28
CA ASP A 70 -2.54 12.81 -2.39
C ASP A 70 -3.14 14.14 -2.93
N GLY A 71 -2.60 15.27 -2.51
CA GLY A 71 -2.96 16.60 -3.00
C GLY A 71 -2.69 16.84 -4.49
N MET A 72 -1.83 16.02 -5.10
CA MET A 72 -1.48 16.06 -6.52
C MET A 72 -2.42 15.18 -7.37
N VAL A 73 -3.23 14.31 -6.74
CA VAL A 73 -3.99 13.26 -7.42
C VAL A 73 -5.46 13.62 -7.54
N THR A 74 -5.99 13.50 -8.76
CA THR A 74 -7.43 13.44 -9.01
C THR A 74 -7.83 12.02 -9.35
N ILE A 75 -8.67 11.41 -8.52
CA ILE A 75 -9.18 10.06 -8.72
C ILE A 75 -10.46 10.09 -9.53
N ASN A 76 -10.53 9.20 -10.51
CA ASN A 76 -11.62 9.02 -11.46
C ASN A 76 -12.08 7.57 -11.48
N THR A 77 -13.32 7.32 -11.94
CA THR A 77 -13.77 5.97 -12.32
C THR A 77 -14.38 6.01 -13.71
N PHE A 78 -14.22 4.90 -14.44
CA PHE A 78 -14.87 4.67 -15.73
C PHE A 78 -15.37 3.23 -15.80
N SER A 79 -16.26 2.95 -16.75
CA SER A 79 -16.79 1.61 -16.95
C SER A 79 -16.61 1.20 -18.40
N ASP A 80 -15.63 0.31 -18.63
CA ASP A 80 -15.39 -0.27 -19.96
C ASP A 80 -15.15 -1.80 -19.79
N PRO A 81 -16.21 -2.62 -19.99
CA PRO A 81 -16.11 -4.07 -19.84
C PRO A 81 -15.28 -4.74 -20.94
N ASN A 82 -15.01 -4.04 -22.04
CA ASN A 82 -14.21 -4.52 -23.17
C ASN A 82 -12.83 -3.86 -23.24
N GLY A 83 -12.60 -2.88 -22.39
CA GLY A 83 -11.30 -2.20 -22.27
C GLY A 83 -10.22 -3.13 -21.76
N LYS A 84 -8.99 -2.76 -22.02
CA LYS A 84 -7.82 -3.55 -21.58
C LYS A 84 -7.28 -3.10 -20.24
N ALA A 85 -7.46 -1.81 -19.89
CA ALA A 85 -6.95 -1.25 -18.65
C ALA A 85 -7.89 -1.48 -17.48
N VAL A 86 -7.31 -1.89 -16.35
CA VAL A 86 -8.00 -2.03 -15.05
C VAL A 86 -7.85 -0.75 -14.25
N GLY A 87 -6.66 -0.17 -14.26
CA GLY A 87 -6.31 1.13 -13.74
C GLY A 87 -5.47 1.89 -14.77
N VAL A 88 -5.37 3.19 -14.63
CA VAL A 88 -4.50 4.03 -15.45
C VAL A 88 -4.08 5.25 -14.66
N MET A 89 -2.78 5.47 -14.52
CA MET A 89 -2.22 6.74 -14.07
C MET A 89 -1.79 7.57 -15.27
N GLN A 90 -2.11 8.86 -15.28
CA GLN A 90 -1.74 9.82 -16.32
C GLN A 90 -1.26 11.13 -15.69
N PRO A 91 -0.05 11.63 -16.02
CA PRO A 91 0.29 13.01 -15.74
C PRO A 91 -0.61 13.93 -16.59
N VAL A 92 -1.18 14.96 -15.96
CA VAL A 92 -2.08 15.95 -16.64
C VAL A 92 -1.47 17.34 -16.69
N ALA A 93 -0.63 17.67 -15.71
CA ALA A 93 0.20 18.87 -15.66
C ALA A 93 1.42 18.59 -14.77
N GLU A 94 2.31 19.55 -14.64
CA GLU A 94 3.42 19.47 -13.71
C GLU A 94 2.90 19.34 -12.26
N GLY A 95 3.28 18.27 -11.58
CA GLY A 95 2.79 17.97 -10.22
C GLY A 95 1.31 17.61 -10.12
N GLU A 96 0.64 17.33 -11.22
CA GLU A 96 -0.76 16.92 -11.24
C GLU A 96 -0.96 15.60 -11.99
N TYR A 97 -1.66 14.68 -11.35
CA TYR A 97 -1.89 13.32 -11.86
C TYR A 97 -3.37 12.97 -11.83
N ARG A 98 -3.77 12.17 -12.81
CA ARG A 98 -5.09 11.55 -12.84
C ARG A 98 -4.92 10.05 -12.70
N VAL A 99 -5.59 9.46 -11.70
CA VAL A 99 -5.69 8.02 -11.54
C VAL A 99 -7.13 7.61 -11.83
N SER A 100 -7.33 6.68 -12.76
CA SER A 100 -8.64 6.25 -13.21
C SER A 100 -8.80 4.74 -13.04
N PHE A 101 -9.90 4.29 -12.44
CA PHE A 101 -10.19 2.89 -12.16
C PHE A 101 -11.37 2.39 -13.00
N ASN A 102 -11.21 1.22 -13.64
CA ASN A 102 -12.26 0.58 -14.43
C ASN A 102 -13.19 -0.23 -13.53
N VAL A 103 -14.31 0.37 -13.14
CA VAL A 103 -15.28 -0.28 -12.25
C VAL A 103 -16.00 -1.46 -12.89
N ALA A 104 -15.99 -1.61 -14.23
CA ALA A 104 -16.49 -2.80 -14.89
C ALA A 104 -15.68 -4.05 -14.49
N TYR A 105 -14.38 -3.89 -14.23
CA TYR A 105 -13.52 -4.96 -13.71
C TYR A 105 -13.52 -5.03 -12.18
N LEU A 106 -13.36 -3.91 -11.52
CA LEU A 106 -13.14 -3.86 -10.06
C LEU A 106 -14.42 -4.10 -9.26
N ASN A 107 -15.60 -3.73 -9.79
CA ASN A 107 -16.90 -4.01 -9.18
C ASN A 107 -17.63 -5.21 -9.81
N GLY A 108 -17.08 -5.78 -10.88
CA GLY A 108 -17.68 -6.86 -11.64
C GLY A 108 -17.48 -8.24 -11.02
N GLU A 109 -17.94 -9.27 -11.73
CA GLU A 109 -17.83 -10.66 -11.30
C GLU A 109 -16.40 -11.20 -11.29
N ARG A 110 -15.48 -10.56 -12.00
CA ARG A 110 -14.08 -10.98 -12.14
C ARG A 110 -13.28 -10.87 -10.85
N LYS A 111 -13.76 -10.14 -9.84
CA LYS A 111 -13.13 -10.00 -8.52
C LYS A 111 -11.62 -9.71 -8.60
N LEU A 112 -11.25 -8.76 -9.45
CA LEU A 112 -9.88 -8.31 -9.50
C LEU A 112 -9.49 -7.69 -8.14
N ASP A 113 -8.23 -7.84 -7.79
CA ASP A 113 -7.71 -7.33 -6.53
C ASP A 113 -7.71 -5.79 -6.54
N ARG A 114 -8.66 -5.21 -5.81
CA ARG A 114 -8.82 -3.76 -5.70
C ARG A 114 -7.64 -3.12 -5.01
N ASP A 115 -7.19 -3.71 -3.92
CA ASP A 115 -6.16 -3.13 -3.07
C ASP A 115 -4.85 -3.05 -3.83
N SER A 116 -4.45 -4.13 -4.50
CA SER A 116 -3.24 -4.11 -5.31
C SER A 116 -3.35 -3.17 -6.52
N THR A 117 -4.51 -3.08 -7.16
CA THR A 117 -4.72 -2.15 -8.29
C THR A 117 -4.60 -0.70 -7.84
N VAL A 118 -5.25 -0.32 -6.74
CA VAL A 118 -5.17 1.04 -6.21
C VAL A 118 -3.74 1.41 -5.85
N VAL A 119 -3.07 0.55 -5.09
CA VAL A 119 -1.71 0.83 -4.64
C VAL A 119 -0.71 0.81 -5.79
N HIS A 120 -0.94 0.00 -6.84
CA HIS A 120 -0.15 0.01 -8.06
C HIS A 120 -0.24 1.35 -8.79
N GLU A 121 -1.45 1.83 -9.06
CA GLU A 121 -1.64 3.11 -9.76
C GLU A 121 -1.12 4.31 -8.96
N LEU A 122 -1.28 4.29 -7.63
CA LEU A 122 -0.67 5.29 -6.77
C LEU A 122 0.85 5.13 -6.68
N GLY A 123 1.38 3.92 -6.83
CA GLY A 123 2.80 3.64 -6.95
C GLY A 123 3.44 4.36 -8.15
N HIS A 124 2.74 4.44 -9.29
CA HIS A 124 3.20 5.26 -10.40
C HIS A 124 3.29 6.74 -10.03
N VAL A 125 2.34 7.27 -9.26
CA VAL A 125 2.41 8.67 -8.81
C VAL A 125 3.59 8.88 -7.87
N VAL A 126 3.79 7.99 -6.90
CA VAL A 126 4.94 8.03 -5.99
C VAL A 126 6.26 8.01 -6.77
N ASP A 127 6.39 7.11 -7.75
CA ASP A 127 7.59 7.05 -8.62
C ASP A 127 7.82 8.38 -9.34
N HIS A 128 6.78 8.92 -9.97
CA HIS A 128 6.90 10.15 -10.75
C HIS A 128 7.15 11.40 -9.92
N ALA A 129 6.49 11.52 -8.75
CA ALA A 129 6.47 12.74 -7.97
C ALA A 129 7.57 12.81 -6.91
N LEU A 130 7.90 11.67 -6.28
CA LEU A 130 8.75 11.66 -5.08
C LEU A 130 10.08 10.96 -5.25
N VAL A 131 10.14 9.89 -6.09
CA VAL A 131 11.37 9.10 -6.19
C VAL A 131 12.42 9.85 -7.01
N PRO A 132 13.56 10.28 -6.42
CA PRO A 132 14.64 10.92 -7.17
C PRO A 132 15.28 9.97 -8.19
N VAL A 133 15.90 10.53 -9.21
CA VAL A 133 16.56 9.74 -10.29
C VAL A 133 17.61 8.79 -9.71
N GLU A 134 18.40 9.26 -8.76
CA GLU A 134 19.44 8.46 -8.10
C GLU A 134 18.85 7.24 -7.38
N LEU A 135 17.70 7.42 -6.73
CA LEU A 135 17.01 6.32 -6.04
C LEU A 135 16.38 5.34 -7.04
N ARG A 136 15.86 5.83 -8.18
CA ARG A 136 15.39 4.94 -9.26
C ARG A 136 16.51 4.08 -9.81
N ASP A 137 17.69 4.66 -10.01
CA ASP A 137 18.89 3.95 -10.48
C ASP A 137 19.35 2.90 -9.46
N GLU A 138 19.17 3.15 -8.16
CA GLU A 138 19.45 2.18 -7.10
C GLU A 138 18.44 1.03 -7.08
N LEU A 139 17.14 1.33 -7.22
CA LEU A 139 16.06 0.34 -7.16
C LEU A 139 15.97 -0.52 -8.43
N ALA A 140 16.29 0.04 -9.59
CA ALA A 140 16.07 -0.60 -10.88
C ALA A 140 16.76 -1.97 -11.05
N PRO A 141 18.01 -2.19 -10.60
CA PRO A 141 18.69 -3.50 -10.74
C PRO A 141 18.01 -4.62 -9.93
N ALA A 142 17.31 -4.27 -8.84
CA ALA A 142 16.61 -5.22 -8.00
C ALA A 142 15.18 -5.49 -8.47
N LEU A 143 14.68 -4.72 -9.46
CA LEU A 143 13.37 -4.95 -10.05
C LEU A 143 13.41 -6.19 -10.94
N PRO A 144 12.52 -7.17 -10.72
CA PRO A 144 12.47 -8.37 -11.55
C PRO A 144 12.21 -8.02 -13.02
N THR A 145 12.97 -8.65 -13.92
CA THR A 145 12.81 -8.49 -15.37
C THR A 145 11.99 -9.62 -15.99
N THR A 146 11.59 -10.60 -15.18
CA THR A 146 10.85 -11.80 -15.60
C THR A 146 9.45 -11.78 -15.01
N GLY A 147 8.49 -12.27 -15.76
CA GLY A 147 7.09 -12.35 -15.40
C GLY A 147 6.24 -12.24 -16.66
N ALA A 148 5.07 -12.86 -16.67
CA ALA A 148 4.11 -12.73 -17.75
C ALA A 148 3.12 -11.61 -17.40
N CYS A 149 2.80 -10.75 -18.36
CA CYS A 149 1.64 -9.88 -18.21
C CYS A 149 0.38 -10.75 -18.10
N TYR A 150 -0.47 -10.44 -17.16
CA TYR A 150 -1.69 -11.21 -16.89
C TYR A 150 -2.63 -11.28 -18.12
N SER A 151 -2.65 -10.25 -18.93
CA SER A 151 -3.56 -10.16 -20.08
C SER A 151 -2.94 -10.53 -21.42
N GLY A 152 -1.67 -10.89 -21.47
CA GLY A 152 -0.96 -11.30 -22.70
C GLY A 152 -0.82 -10.24 -23.79
N ASP A 153 -1.71 -9.24 -23.82
CA ASP A 153 -1.88 -8.33 -24.96
C ASP A 153 -1.84 -6.84 -24.61
N THR A 154 -1.71 -6.45 -23.35
CA THR A 154 -1.89 -5.05 -22.99
C THR A 154 -0.87 -4.54 -22.01
N GLY A 155 -0.11 -3.61 -22.50
CA GLY A 155 0.90 -2.94 -21.73
C GLY A 155 2.24 -3.69 -21.74
N ASP A 156 3.29 -2.94 -21.70
CA ASP A 156 4.64 -3.44 -21.56
C ASP A 156 4.95 -3.61 -20.06
N CYS A 157 4.51 -4.73 -19.47
CA CYS A 157 4.84 -5.04 -18.06
C CYS A 157 6.34 -5.26 -17.83
N THR A 158 7.15 -5.20 -18.88
CA THR A 158 8.60 -5.14 -18.77
C THR A 158 9.11 -3.71 -18.61
N ALA A 159 8.26 -2.70 -18.85
CA ALA A 159 8.62 -1.31 -18.66
C ALA A 159 9.04 -1.07 -17.19
N PRO A 160 10.11 -0.31 -16.95
CA PRO A 160 10.59 -0.05 -15.60
C PRO A 160 9.53 0.52 -14.66
N ALA A 161 8.68 1.44 -15.14
CA ALA A 161 7.61 2.03 -14.36
C ALA A 161 6.56 1.01 -13.90
N GLU A 162 6.18 0.08 -14.77
CA GLU A 162 5.24 -1.00 -14.43
C GLU A 162 5.84 -1.96 -13.40
N ARG A 163 7.12 -2.30 -13.58
CA ARG A 163 7.83 -3.15 -12.62
C ARG A 163 7.98 -2.48 -11.26
N PHE A 164 8.24 -1.17 -11.24
CA PHE A 164 8.27 -0.41 -10.01
C PHE A 164 6.90 -0.42 -9.32
N ALA A 165 5.83 -0.01 -10.01
CA ALA A 165 4.48 0.09 -9.45
C ALA A 165 3.96 -1.26 -8.93
N ASP A 166 4.19 -2.36 -9.67
CA ASP A 166 3.81 -3.71 -9.23
C ASP A 166 4.62 -4.16 -7.99
N THR A 167 5.92 -3.86 -7.95
CA THR A 167 6.76 -4.19 -6.79
C THR A 167 6.42 -3.30 -5.60
N PHE A 168 6.11 -2.01 -5.85
CA PHE A 168 5.63 -1.09 -4.83
C PHE A 168 4.33 -1.60 -4.18
N ALA A 169 3.35 -2.04 -4.98
CA ALA A 169 2.12 -2.61 -4.45
C ALA A 169 2.38 -3.86 -3.59
N LYS A 170 3.25 -4.75 -4.03
CA LYS A 170 3.65 -5.93 -3.24
C LYS A 170 4.33 -5.57 -1.93
N TRP A 171 5.24 -4.62 -1.96
CA TRP A 171 5.92 -4.14 -0.76
C TRP A 171 4.94 -3.44 0.19
N ALA A 172 4.11 -2.55 -0.33
CA ALA A 172 3.12 -1.81 0.44
C ALA A 172 2.12 -2.73 1.14
N LEU A 173 1.65 -3.77 0.45
CA LEU A 173 0.67 -4.74 0.97
C LEU A 173 1.34 -5.98 1.61
N ARG A 174 2.64 -5.94 1.89
CA ARG A 174 3.41 -7.03 2.54
C ARG A 174 3.25 -8.38 1.86
N GLY A 175 3.22 -8.39 0.52
CA GLY A 175 3.00 -9.58 -0.26
C GLY A 175 1.55 -10.08 -0.30
N ALA A 176 0.62 -9.41 0.38
CA ALA A 176 -0.80 -9.75 0.36
C ALA A 176 -1.48 -9.25 -0.93
N VAL A 177 -0.92 -9.61 -2.08
CA VAL A 177 -1.49 -9.32 -3.39
C VAL A 177 -2.00 -10.61 -4.01
N SER A 178 -3.23 -10.58 -4.52
CA SER A 178 -3.79 -11.72 -5.23
C SER A 178 -3.10 -11.88 -6.58
N ALA A 179 -2.61 -13.08 -6.89
CA ALA A 179 -2.12 -13.43 -8.23
C ALA A 179 -3.24 -13.35 -9.30
N VAL A 180 -4.49 -13.32 -8.85
CA VAL A 180 -5.68 -13.21 -9.71
C VAL A 180 -6.14 -11.76 -9.64
N GLY A 181 -5.60 -10.89 -10.49
CA GLY A 181 -6.24 -9.61 -10.66
C GLY A 181 -5.40 -8.35 -10.56
N ALA A 182 -4.20 -8.40 -10.03
CA ALA A 182 -3.24 -7.35 -10.32
C ALA A 182 -2.81 -7.54 -11.78
N GLY A 183 -3.10 -6.61 -12.66
CA GLY A 183 -2.91 -6.76 -14.10
C GLY A 183 -1.49 -7.13 -14.56
N TYR A 184 -0.51 -7.15 -13.65
CA TYR A 184 0.89 -7.37 -13.94
C TYR A 184 1.48 -8.42 -12.99
N SER A 185 1.80 -9.59 -13.54
CA SER A 185 2.49 -10.65 -12.82
C SER A 185 4.01 -10.45 -12.87
N VAL A 186 4.50 -9.30 -12.46
CA VAL A 186 5.94 -9.11 -12.28
C VAL A 186 6.40 -10.01 -11.14
N ALA A 187 7.52 -10.71 -11.32
CA ALA A 187 8.05 -11.55 -10.25
C ALA A 187 8.37 -10.70 -9.00
N THR A 188 8.22 -11.29 -7.84
CA THR A 188 8.62 -10.64 -6.58
C THR A 188 10.15 -10.60 -6.48
N PRO A 189 10.78 -9.49 -6.06
CA PRO A 189 12.20 -9.46 -5.76
C PRO A 189 12.56 -10.48 -4.67
N ALA A 190 13.83 -10.81 -4.54
CA ALA A 190 14.30 -11.78 -3.54
C ALA A 190 13.91 -11.40 -2.10
N SER A 191 13.88 -10.10 -1.82
CA SER A 191 13.38 -9.54 -0.56
C SER A 191 12.62 -8.25 -0.84
N LEU A 192 11.34 -8.21 -0.49
CA LEU A 192 10.54 -6.99 -0.55
C LEU A 192 11.00 -5.96 0.49
N GLU A 193 11.47 -6.41 1.63
CA GLU A 193 11.95 -5.53 2.70
C GLU A 193 13.25 -4.83 2.29
N ASP A 194 14.21 -5.56 1.72
CA ASP A 194 15.46 -4.96 1.26
C ASP A 194 15.22 -4.01 0.08
N TRP A 195 14.34 -4.42 -0.86
CA TRP A 195 13.96 -3.56 -1.98
C TRP A 195 13.29 -2.27 -1.51
N GLY A 196 12.40 -2.34 -0.54
CA GLY A 196 11.64 -1.20 -0.02
C GLY A 196 12.38 -0.37 1.05
N ALA A 197 13.54 -0.81 1.54
CA ALA A 197 14.26 -0.09 2.58
C ALA A 197 14.61 1.36 2.20
N PRO A 198 15.09 1.65 0.96
CA PRO A 198 15.32 3.03 0.53
C PRO A 198 14.03 3.86 0.45
N LEU A 199 12.90 3.25 0.07
CA LEU A 199 11.59 3.91 0.08
C LEU A 199 11.09 4.21 1.50
N SER A 200 11.41 3.34 2.46
CA SER A 200 11.13 3.61 3.87
C SER A 200 11.93 4.80 4.40
N ALA A 201 13.19 4.95 3.97
CA ALA A 201 13.99 6.12 4.29
C ALA A 201 13.41 7.39 3.66
N LEU A 202 13.02 7.34 2.38
CA LEU A 202 12.37 8.45 1.69
C LEU A 202 11.08 8.89 2.41
N ALA A 203 10.26 7.94 2.89
CA ALA A 203 9.04 8.24 3.64
C ALA A 203 9.32 9.05 4.93
N ILE A 204 10.43 8.76 5.60
CA ILE A 204 10.86 9.54 6.78
C ILE A 204 11.26 10.96 6.37
N ASP A 205 12.03 11.09 5.29
CA ASP A 205 12.52 12.40 4.82
C ASP A 205 11.37 13.32 4.40
N VAL A 206 10.39 12.82 3.64
CA VAL A 206 9.21 13.60 3.23
C VAL A 206 8.34 13.96 4.44
N ALA A 207 8.15 13.07 5.41
CA ALA A 207 7.42 13.36 6.63
C ALA A 207 8.08 14.46 7.49
N VAL A 208 9.40 14.60 7.43
CA VAL A 208 10.14 15.67 8.13
C VAL A 208 10.03 16.99 7.37
N ALA A 209 10.06 16.95 6.03
CA ALA A 209 9.96 18.15 5.18
C ALA A 209 8.56 18.80 5.22
N SER A 210 7.52 18.02 5.52
CA SER A 210 6.11 18.46 5.53
C SER A 210 5.67 19.09 6.88
N ARG A 211 6.58 19.21 7.87
CA ARG A 211 6.32 19.79 9.19
C ARG A 211 6.80 21.24 9.30
#